data_c28833f7f956897b7d526d275278ca0b
#
_entry.id   c28833f7f956897b7d526d275278ca0b
#
_cell.length_a   1.000
_cell.length_b   1.000
_cell.length_c   1.000
_cell.angle_alpha   90.00
_cell.angle_beta   90.00
_cell.angle_gamma   90.00
#
_symmetry.space_group_name_H-M   'P 1'
#
loop_
_entity.id
_entity.type
_entity.pdbx_description
1 polymer ?
#
loop_
_entity_poly.entity_id
_entity_poly.type
_entity_poly.pdbx_seq_one_letter_code
_entity_poly.pdbx_strand_id
1 'polypeptide(L)'
;MRYYESYGNRYIEIRPELLEQIHRQAESEYPNENGGMFAGRYSKDRHTVYIERVVSPIRKTMRRDSFERAAKGLEEEWKELSAQGLRYVGEWHSHPNGSTQYSSTDLEAMAKIGREVDIANPLLLIIGLGSEGVRSHAFYCYGHNNELLKYKSMIDLKDLFSGLQEEMLSCLRVTREYIHHPGSKGDATEQHWINFLKTYLPSRYLVDKAIVIDSKGDVSEQMDVVIYDALYTPFIFNRDGFKYIPAESVYAVFEVKQDVKGNIEYTAKKVESVRKLKRTSIDMVASGRHTPAAPLTKIIGGILATTSSYTNRDTIKE
;
A
#
# COMPACT_ATOMS: atom_id res chain seq x y z
N MET A 1 6.83 -8.46 -1.91
CA MET A 1 5.46 -8.96 -2.23
C MET A 1 5.22 -10.30 -1.57
N ARG A 2 4.01 -10.53 -1.11
CA ARG A 2 3.62 -11.78 -0.43
C ARG A 2 2.40 -12.40 -1.09
N TYR A 3 2.40 -13.72 -1.21
CA TYR A 3 1.31 -14.50 -1.80
C TYR A 3 0.89 -15.60 -0.84
N TYR A 4 -0.37 -16.00 -0.88
CA TYR A 4 -0.97 -16.95 0.05
C TYR A 4 -1.78 -18.02 -0.68
N GLU A 5 -1.62 -19.27 -0.25
CA GLU A 5 -2.43 -20.41 -0.65
C GLU A 5 -3.17 -20.99 0.57
N SER A 6 -4.49 -21.11 0.47
CA SER A 6 -5.36 -21.34 1.62
C SER A 6 -5.44 -22.81 2.08
N TYR A 7 -5.27 -23.78 1.18
CA TYR A 7 -5.44 -25.21 1.54
C TYR A 7 -4.31 -25.73 2.43
N GLY A 8 -3.07 -25.32 2.14
CA GLY A 8 -1.89 -25.72 2.91
C GLY A 8 -1.38 -24.65 3.87
N ASN A 9 -2.07 -23.53 4.00
CA ASN A 9 -1.61 -22.36 4.78
C ASN A 9 -0.18 -21.97 4.41
N ARG A 10 0.09 -21.79 3.11
CA ARG A 10 1.43 -21.57 2.57
C ARG A 10 1.60 -20.16 2.04
N TYR A 11 2.81 -19.65 2.18
CA TYR A 11 3.16 -18.30 1.76
C TYR A 11 4.37 -18.32 0.83
N ILE A 12 4.40 -17.36 -0.10
CA ILE A 12 5.59 -17.02 -0.89
C ILE A 12 5.94 -15.57 -0.55
N GLU A 13 7.22 -15.34 -0.33
CA GLU A 13 7.80 -14.00 -0.26
C GLU A 13 8.85 -13.82 -1.35
N ILE A 14 8.69 -12.75 -2.13
CA ILE A 14 9.62 -12.35 -3.18
C ILE A 14 9.82 -10.84 -3.15
N ARG A 15 11.05 -10.37 -3.33
CA ARG A 15 11.32 -8.94 -3.42
C ARG A 15 10.76 -8.37 -4.72
N PRO A 16 10.15 -7.16 -4.72
CA PRO A 16 9.62 -6.53 -5.92
C PRO A 16 10.64 -6.46 -7.05
N GLU A 17 11.87 -6.06 -6.75
CA GLU A 17 12.95 -5.89 -7.74
C GLU A 17 13.32 -7.21 -8.42
N LEU A 18 13.24 -8.33 -7.68
CA LEU A 18 13.49 -9.65 -8.23
C LEU A 18 12.36 -10.10 -9.17
N LEU A 19 11.11 -9.82 -8.81
CA LEU A 19 9.96 -10.10 -9.67
C LEU A 19 10.00 -9.26 -10.95
N GLU A 20 10.36 -7.99 -10.87
CA GLU A 20 10.58 -7.13 -12.03
C GLU A 20 11.74 -7.63 -12.93
N GLN A 21 12.81 -8.14 -12.32
CA GLN A 21 13.89 -8.77 -13.07
C GLN A 21 13.38 -9.97 -13.89
N ILE A 22 12.53 -10.81 -13.28
CA ILE A 22 11.91 -11.96 -13.96
C ILE A 22 11.01 -11.49 -15.10
N HIS A 23 10.20 -10.44 -14.88
CA HIS A 23 9.35 -9.87 -15.92
C HIS A 23 10.19 -9.39 -17.12
N ARG A 24 11.27 -8.64 -16.89
CA ARG A 24 12.18 -8.19 -17.95
C ARG A 24 12.84 -9.36 -18.69
N GLN A 25 13.23 -10.43 -17.99
CA GLN A 25 13.76 -11.64 -18.62
C GLN A 25 12.70 -12.35 -19.48
N ALA A 26 11.44 -12.37 -19.04
CA ALA A 26 10.35 -12.93 -19.82
C ALA A 26 10.11 -12.14 -21.11
N GLU A 27 10.10 -10.80 -21.01
CA GLU A 27 9.88 -9.88 -22.15
C GLU A 27 10.99 -9.96 -23.20
N SER A 28 12.25 -10.15 -22.78
CA SER A 28 13.40 -10.14 -23.68
C SER A 28 13.39 -11.21 -24.77
N GLU A 29 12.61 -12.26 -24.59
CA GLU A 29 12.53 -13.40 -25.52
C GLU A 29 11.18 -13.48 -26.26
N TYR A 30 10.27 -12.51 -26.01
CA TYR A 30 9.00 -12.46 -26.72
C TYR A 30 9.21 -12.42 -28.24
N PRO A 31 8.50 -13.19 -29.08
CA PRO A 31 7.30 -13.98 -28.76
C PRO A 31 7.56 -15.44 -28.35
N ASN A 32 8.75 -15.81 -27.95
CA ASN A 32 9.06 -17.16 -27.50
C ASN A 32 8.86 -17.28 -25.99
N GLU A 33 8.60 -18.49 -25.52
CA GLU A 33 8.60 -18.79 -24.09
C GLU A 33 10.02 -18.70 -23.52
N ASN A 34 10.15 -18.12 -22.35
CA ASN A 34 11.37 -18.06 -21.56
C ASN A 34 11.11 -18.60 -20.16
N GLY A 35 12.15 -19.04 -19.47
CA GLY A 35 11.99 -19.56 -18.13
C GLY A 35 13.31 -19.78 -17.41
N GLY A 36 13.19 -20.16 -16.13
CA GLY A 36 14.31 -20.40 -15.26
C GLY A 36 13.90 -21.06 -13.94
N MET A 37 14.86 -21.14 -13.03
CA MET A 37 14.69 -21.79 -11.74
C MET A 37 14.77 -20.77 -10.62
N PHE A 38 14.17 -21.10 -9.49
CA PHE A 38 14.25 -20.31 -8.25
C PHE A 38 15.20 -20.96 -7.25
N ALA A 39 16.10 -20.15 -6.71
CA ALA A 39 16.83 -20.48 -5.51
C ALA A 39 16.28 -19.65 -4.34
N GLY A 40 16.08 -20.33 -3.21
CA GLY A 40 15.47 -19.73 -2.04
C GLY A 40 15.63 -20.59 -0.79
N ARG A 41 14.91 -20.19 0.25
CA ARG A 41 14.87 -20.93 1.52
C ARG A 41 13.45 -21.04 2.06
N TYR A 42 13.24 -21.96 2.97
CA TYR A 42 11.99 -22.12 3.70
C TYR A 42 12.11 -21.51 5.11
N SER A 43 11.00 -21.01 5.64
CA SER A 43 10.87 -20.73 7.07
C SER A 43 11.07 -22.00 7.91
N LYS A 44 11.34 -21.84 9.20
CA LYS A 44 11.57 -22.98 10.13
C LYS A 44 10.37 -23.93 10.19
N ASP A 45 9.15 -23.40 10.10
CA ASP A 45 7.88 -24.15 10.07
C ASP A 45 7.52 -24.68 8.68
N ARG A 46 8.33 -24.36 7.65
CA ARG A 46 8.13 -24.71 6.23
C ARG A 46 6.84 -24.17 5.58
N HIS A 47 6.18 -23.22 6.22
CA HIS A 47 4.98 -22.59 5.65
C HIS A 47 5.29 -21.44 4.68
N THR A 48 6.44 -20.80 4.81
CA THR A 48 6.85 -19.70 3.92
C THR A 48 8.06 -20.08 3.08
N VAL A 49 7.97 -19.80 1.76
CA VAL A 49 9.09 -19.90 0.82
C VAL A 49 9.58 -18.50 0.49
N TYR A 50 10.85 -18.24 0.73
CA TYR A 50 11.52 -17.00 0.34
C TYR A 50 12.25 -17.21 -0.98
N ILE A 51 11.81 -16.58 -2.06
CA ILE A 51 12.51 -16.60 -3.37
C ILE A 51 13.56 -15.49 -3.33
N GLU A 52 14.84 -15.89 -3.44
CA GLU A 52 15.97 -14.95 -3.27
C GLU A 52 16.81 -14.74 -4.51
N ARG A 53 16.85 -15.72 -5.42
CA ARG A 53 17.61 -15.69 -6.67
C ARG A 53 16.84 -16.34 -7.80
N VAL A 54 17.15 -15.90 -9.00
CA VAL A 54 16.78 -16.56 -10.25
C VAL A 54 18.02 -17.16 -10.86
N VAL A 55 17.93 -18.44 -11.22
CA VAL A 55 18.96 -19.19 -11.91
C VAL A 55 18.52 -19.41 -13.35
N SER A 56 19.30 -18.90 -14.29
CA SER A 56 19.01 -19.03 -15.72
C SER A 56 19.72 -20.24 -16.30
N PRO A 57 19.03 -21.11 -17.05
CA PRO A 57 19.68 -22.28 -17.68
C PRO A 57 20.71 -21.85 -18.74
N ILE A 58 21.87 -22.50 -18.76
CA ILE A 58 22.97 -22.22 -19.72
C ILE A 58 22.55 -22.57 -21.15
N ARG A 59 21.76 -23.63 -21.29
CA ARG A 59 21.19 -24.06 -22.58
C ARG A 59 19.69 -24.16 -22.44
N LYS A 60 18.98 -23.48 -23.31
CA LYS A 60 17.54 -23.49 -23.39
C LYS A 60 17.09 -23.59 -24.84
N THR A 61 16.07 -24.38 -25.09
CA THR A 61 15.37 -24.38 -26.37
C THR A 61 14.11 -23.58 -26.18
N MET A 62 14.04 -22.42 -26.83
CA MET A 62 12.91 -21.50 -26.73
C MET A 62 12.08 -21.63 -28.01
N ARG A 63 10.79 -21.94 -27.85
CA ARG A 63 9.81 -21.96 -28.93
C ARG A 63 8.61 -21.13 -28.50
N ARG A 64 7.71 -20.85 -29.43
CA ARG A 64 6.52 -20.04 -29.15
C ARG A 64 5.52 -20.74 -28.21
N ASP A 65 5.60 -22.04 -28.09
CA ASP A 65 4.64 -22.91 -27.38
C ASP A 65 5.33 -23.90 -26.42
N SER A 66 6.65 -23.81 -26.25
CA SER A 66 7.39 -24.73 -25.38
C SER A 66 8.74 -24.16 -24.95
N PHE A 67 9.09 -24.42 -23.71
CA PHE A 67 10.38 -24.12 -23.12
C PHE A 67 11.01 -25.40 -22.55
N GLU A 68 12.17 -25.79 -23.10
CA GLU A 68 12.97 -26.91 -22.59
C GLU A 68 14.30 -26.39 -22.03
N ARG A 69 14.71 -26.89 -20.90
CA ARG A 69 15.96 -26.53 -20.24
C ARG A 69 16.83 -27.72 -19.95
N ALA A 70 18.14 -27.51 -19.98
CA ALA A 70 19.12 -28.46 -19.48
C ALA A 70 19.65 -27.99 -18.12
N ALA A 71 19.49 -28.81 -17.09
CA ALA A 71 20.09 -28.57 -15.77
C ALA A 71 21.63 -28.77 -15.81
N LYS A 72 22.15 -29.40 -16.86
CA LYS A 72 23.57 -29.68 -17.03
C LYS A 72 24.38 -28.39 -17.20
N GLY A 73 25.42 -28.24 -16.39
CA GLY A 73 26.34 -27.09 -16.43
C GLY A 73 26.07 -26.05 -15.34
N LEU A 74 25.07 -26.28 -14.47
CA LEU A 74 24.76 -25.42 -13.36
C LEU A 74 25.28 -25.94 -12.01
N GLU A 75 26.05 -26.99 -12.00
CA GLU A 75 26.51 -27.70 -10.79
C GLU A 75 27.32 -26.78 -9.86
N GLU A 76 28.21 -25.96 -10.44
CA GLU A 76 28.99 -25.00 -9.62
C GLU A 76 28.13 -23.88 -9.06
N GLU A 77 27.21 -23.31 -9.85
CA GLU A 77 26.28 -22.27 -9.39
C GLU A 77 25.40 -22.79 -8.23
N TRP A 78 24.84 -23.99 -8.37
CA TRP A 78 24.07 -24.63 -7.31
C TRP A 78 24.89 -24.96 -6.06
N LYS A 79 26.17 -25.27 -6.21
CA LYS A 79 27.08 -25.49 -5.09
C LYS A 79 27.35 -24.20 -4.33
N GLU A 80 27.56 -23.08 -5.03
CA GLU A 80 27.72 -21.76 -4.42
C GLU A 80 26.45 -21.30 -3.71
N LEU A 81 25.27 -21.48 -4.33
CA LEU A 81 23.98 -21.17 -3.73
C LEU A 81 23.72 -22.01 -2.47
N SER A 82 24.05 -23.32 -2.54
CA SER A 82 23.93 -24.21 -1.38
C SER A 82 24.83 -23.81 -0.22
N ALA A 83 26.05 -23.34 -0.49
CA ALA A 83 26.96 -22.79 0.52
C ALA A 83 26.39 -21.54 1.22
N GLN A 84 25.50 -20.79 0.54
CA GLN A 84 24.75 -19.66 1.08
C GLN A 84 23.44 -20.06 1.79
N GLY A 85 23.15 -21.37 1.90
CA GLY A 85 21.92 -21.91 2.48
C GLY A 85 20.71 -21.81 1.56
N LEU A 86 20.92 -21.51 0.28
CA LEU A 86 19.86 -21.48 -0.72
C LEU A 86 19.73 -22.84 -1.39
N ARG A 87 18.51 -23.21 -1.74
CA ARG A 87 18.19 -24.45 -2.44
C ARG A 87 17.20 -24.16 -3.57
N TYR A 88 17.05 -25.11 -4.47
CA TYR A 88 15.99 -25.06 -5.46
C TYR A 88 14.61 -25.06 -4.76
N VAL A 89 13.73 -24.13 -5.16
CA VAL A 89 12.37 -24.02 -4.60
C VAL A 89 11.28 -24.00 -5.67
N GLY A 90 11.63 -24.00 -6.95
CA GLY A 90 10.65 -23.99 -8.03
C GLY A 90 11.18 -23.38 -9.32
N GLU A 91 10.26 -23.02 -10.19
CA GLU A 91 10.52 -22.61 -11.56
C GLU A 91 9.62 -21.47 -11.99
N TRP A 92 9.98 -20.84 -13.10
CA TRP A 92 9.12 -19.90 -13.81
C TRP A 92 9.23 -20.10 -15.31
N HIS A 93 8.16 -19.77 -16.03
CA HIS A 93 8.19 -19.57 -17.47
C HIS A 93 7.15 -18.55 -17.92
N SER A 94 7.27 -18.09 -19.17
CA SER A 94 6.36 -17.14 -19.78
C SER A 94 5.46 -17.79 -20.81
N HIS A 95 4.23 -17.33 -20.90
CA HIS A 95 3.27 -17.69 -21.94
C HIS A 95 3.01 -16.49 -22.87
N PRO A 96 3.47 -16.54 -24.14
CA PRO A 96 3.30 -15.42 -25.08
C PRO A 96 1.86 -15.14 -25.51
N ASN A 97 0.92 -16.00 -25.15
CA ASN A 97 -0.52 -15.84 -25.42
C ASN A 97 -1.26 -15.00 -24.35
N GLY A 98 -0.54 -14.48 -23.34
CA GLY A 98 -1.07 -13.70 -22.25
C GLY A 98 -1.75 -14.49 -21.14
N SER A 99 -1.87 -15.82 -21.25
CA SER A 99 -2.49 -16.66 -20.23
C SER A 99 -1.54 -16.92 -19.06
N THR A 100 -2.09 -16.93 -17.85
CA THR A 100 -1.37 -17.43 -16.67
C THR A 100 -1.90 -18.79 -16.20
N GLN A 101 -2.78 -19.42 -16.97
CA GLN A 101 -3.25 -20.78 -16.70
C GLN A 101 -2.15 -21.79 -17.05
N TYR A 102 -1.94 -22.75 -16.16
CA TYR A 102 -1.02 -23.85 -16.43
C TYR A 102 -1.61 -24.84 -17.43
N SER A 103 -0.74 -25.46 -18.22
CA SER A 103 -1.08 -26.52 -19.17
C SER A 103 -0.96 -27.92 -18.52
N SER A 104 -1.41 -28.96 -19.22
CA SER A 104 -1.15 -30.35 -18.82
C SER A 104 0.36 -30.67 -18.77
N THR A 105 1.12 -30.11 -19.69
CA THR A 105 2.59 -30.25 -19.73
C THR A 105 3.24 -29.64 -18.49
N ASP A 106 2.77 -28.46 -18.04
CA ASP A 106 3.25 -27.83 -16.81
C ASP A 106 2.96 -28.68 -15.58
N LEU A 107 1.74 -29.24 -15.51
CA LEU A 107 1.35 -30.11 -14.42
C LEU A 107 2.22 -31.38 -14.38
N GLU A 108 2.47 -32.02 -15.52
CA GLU A 108 3.31 -33.21 -15.63
C GLU A 108 4.76 -32.90 -15.23
N ALA A 109 5.31 -31.77 -15.70
CA ALA A 109 6.65 -31.32 -15.35
C ALA A 109 6.77 -31.08 -13.83
N MET A 110 5.82 -30.38 -13.22
CA MET A 110 5.83 -30.12 -11.79
C MET A 110 5.63 -31.39 -10.96
N ALA A 111 4.81 -32.33 -11.43
CA ALA A 111 4.64 -33.64 -10.80
C ALA A 111 5.93 -34.48 -10.86
N LYS A 112 6.68 -34.40 -11.95
CA LYS A 112 7.98 -35.04 -12.09
C LYS A 112 9.00 -34.45 -11.12
N ILE A 113 9.10 -33.11 -11.07
CA ILE A 113 10.00 -32.40 -10.15
C ILE A 113 9.68 -32.75 -8.69
N GLY A 114 8.40 -32.76 -8.31
CA GLY A 114 7.98 -33.12 -6.95
C GLY A 114 8.32 -34.57 -6.55
N ARG A 115 8.57 -35.44 -7.50
CA ARG A 115 9.01 -36.85 -7.26
C ARG A 115 10.52 -37.05 -7.27
N GLU A 116 11.22 -36.30 -8.12
CA GLU A 116 12.67 -36.44 -8.31
C GLU A 116 13.50 -35.60 -7.34
N VAL A 117 12.96 -34.48 -6.92
CA VAL A 117 13.62 -33.54 -6.00
C VAL A 117 12.90 -33.67 -4.66
N ASP A 118 13.62 -33.91 -3.58
CA ASP A 118 13.06 -33.98 -2.20
C ASP A 118 12.58 -32.61 -1.75
N ILE A 119 11.61 -32.05 -2.49
CA ILE A 119 10.97 -30.77 -2.27
C ILE A 119 9.46 -30.99 -2.20
N ALA A 120 8.94 -30.84 -1.01
CA ALA A 120 7.50 -30.82 -0.84
C ALA A 120 6.94 -29.52 -1.46
N ASN A 121 6.13 -29.64 -2.52
CA ASN A 121 5.43 -28.53 -3.16
C ASN A 121 6.33 -27.51 -3.91
N PRO A 122 7.01 -27.93 -5.00
CA PRO A 122 7.77 -27.01 -5.84
C PRO A 122 6.86 -25.90 -6.39
N LEU A 123 7.40 -24.69 -6.44
CA LEU A 123 6.69 -23.51 -6.95
C LEU A 123 6.76 -23.44 -8.48
N LEU A 124 5.70 -22.91 -9.08
CA LEU A 124 5.66 -22.54 -10.49
C LEU A 124 5.14 -21.10 -10.61
N LEU A 125 5.88 -20.22 -11.27
CA LEU A 125 5.43 -18.91 -11.67
C LEU A 125 5.19 -18.89 -13.17
N ILE A 126 3.98 -18.55 -13.59
CA ILE A 126 3.63 -18.35 -15.00
C ILE A 126 3.43 -16.86 -15.24
N ILE A 127 4.10 -16.33 -16.28
CA ILE A 127 4.04 -14.93 -16.70
C ILE A 127 3.30 -14.85 -18.03
N GLY A 128 2.13 -14.24 -18.04
CA GLY A 128 1.37 -13.98 -19.25
C GLY A 128 1.90 -12.74 -19.98
N LEU A 129 2.44 -12.92 -21.17
CA LEU A 129 2.97 -11.87 -22.03
C LEU A 129 2.00 -11.50 -23.15
N GLY A 130 2.04 -10.24 -23.57
CA GLY A 130 1.40 -9.74 -24.78
C GLY A 130 2.36 -8.83 -25.55
N SER A 131 1.88 -8.28 -26.68
CA SER A 131 2.68 -7.36 -27.52
C SER A 131 3.15 -6.10 -26.80
N GLU A 132 2.50 -5.73 -25.69
CA GLU A 132 2.80 -4.53 -24.90
C GLU A 132 3.57 -4.86 -23.59
N GLY A 133 4.07 -6.09 -23.45
CA GLY A 133 4.81 -6.55 -22.27
C GLY A 133 4.02 -7.49 -21.37
N VAL A 134 4.38 -7.55 -20.08
CA VAL A 134 3.72 -8.38 -19.06
C VAL A 134 2.30 -7.92 -18.81
N ARG A 135 1.31 -8.80 -19.02
CA ARG A 135 -0.11 -8.57 -18.72
C ARG A 135 -0.48 -9.00 -17.31
N SER A 136 0.05 -10.14 -16.89
CA SER A 136 -0.26 -10.71 -15.57
C SER A 136 0.75 -11.79 -15.20
N HIS A 137 0.75 -12.20 -13.93
CA HIS A 137 1.48 -13.37 -13.49
C HIS A 137 0.67 -14.16 -12.45
N ALA A 138 0.99 -15.45 -12.28
CA ALA A 138 0.38 -16.28 -11.27
C ALA A 138 1.38 -17.28 -10.69
N PHE A 139 1.40 -17.39 -9.37
CA PHE A 139 2.14 -18.41 -8.65
C PHE A 139 1.25 -19.62 -8.38
N TYR A 140 1.86 -20.79 -8.49
CA TYR A 140 1.28 -22.08 -8.19
C TYR A 140 2.24 -22.90 -7.34
N CYS A 141 1.72 -23.89 -6.61
CA CYS A 141 2.52 -24.99 -6.07
C CYS A 141 1.90 -26.34 -6.43
N TYR A 142 2.73 -27.34 -6.60
CA TYR A 142 2.25 -28.70 -6.81
C TYR A 142 1.65 -29.25 -5.51
N GLY A 143 0.39 -29.66 -5.57
CA GLY A 143 -0.39 -30.22 -4.45
C GLY A 143 -0.38 -31.75 -4.43
N HIS A 144 -0.88 -32.33 -3.33
CA HIS A 144 -0.94 -33.79 -3.15
C HIS A 144 -1.95 -34.49 -4.06
N ASN A 145 -2.92 -33.77 -4.61
CA ASN A 145 -3.99 -34.32 -5.45
C ASN A 145 -3.67 -34.30 -6.94
N ASN A 146 -2.41 -34.23 -7.32
CA ASN A 146 -1.95 -34.08 -8.71
C ASN A 146 -2.58 -32.87 -9.40
N GLU A 147 -2.57 -31.74 -8.72
CA GLU A 147 -3.05 -30.44 -9.20
C GLU A 147 -2.08 -29.33 -8.82
N LEU A 148 -2.16 -28.19 -9.53
CA LEU A 148 -1.44 -26.99 -9.17
C LEU A 148 -2.38 -26.03 -8.43
N LEU A 149 -2.07 -25.79 -7.16
CA LEU A 149 -2.80 -24.88 -6.28
C LEU A 149 -2.34 -23.44 -6.51
N LYS A 150 -3.26 -22.57 -6.87
CA LYS A 150 -2.96 -21.16 -7.17
C LYS A 150 -2.83 -20.33 -5.90
N TYR A 151 -1.77 -19.54 -5.82
CA TYR A 151 -1.59 -18.51 -4.82
C TYR A 151 -2.36 -17.23 -5.15
N LYS A 152 -2.85 -16.55 -4.14
CA LYS A 152 -3.46 -15.22 -4.23
C LYS A 152 -2.44 -14.18 -3.75
N SER A 153 -2.35 -13.05 -4.44
CA SER A 153 -1.58 -11.91 -3.93
C SER A 153 -2.19 -11.41 -2.63
N MET A 154 -1.38 -11.21 -1.62
CA MET A 154 -1.79 -10.53 -0.40
C MET A 154 -1.62 -9.03 -0.59
N ILE A 155 -2.66 -8.27 -0.25
CA ILE A 155 -2.55 -6.81 -0.16
C ILE A 155 -1.78 -6.50 1.12
N ASP A 156 -0.59 -5.92 0.99
CA ASP A 156 0.11 -5.34 2.12
C ASP A 156 -0.46 -3.94 2.38
N LEU A 157 -1.01 -3.73 3.57
CA LEU A 157 -1.53 -2.42 3.97
C LEU A 157 -0.45 -1.33 3.89
N LYS A 158 0.80 -1.68 4.15
CA LYS A 158 1.92 -0.74 4.03
C LYS A 158 2.13 -0.31 2.58
N ASP A 159 2.09 -1.25 1.63
CA ASP A 159 2.21 -0.96 0.19
C ASP A 159 1.02 -0.11 -0.28
N LEU A 160 -0.19 -0.43 0.19
CA LEU A 160 -1.38 0.36 -0.10
C LEU A 160 -1.23 1.81 0.38
N PHE A 161 -0.83 2.01 1.65
CA PHE A 161 -0.62 3.36 2.18
C PHE A 161 0.56 4.09 1.53
N SER A 162 1.61 3.38 1.13
CA SER A 162 2.72 3.97 0.36
C SER A 162 2.24 4.46 -1.00
N GLY A 163 1.43 3.68 -1.72
CA GLY A 163 0.83 4.09 -2.99
C GLY A 163 -0.07 5.32 -2.85
N LEU A 164 -0.91 5.37 -1.81
CA LEU A 164 -1.74 6.54 -1.51
C LEU A 164 -0.89 7.79 -1.21
N GLN A 165 0.22 7.62 -0.50
CA GLN A 165 1.16 8.70 -0.23
C GLN A 165 1.81 9.23 -1.52
N GLU A 166 2.24 8.34 -2.41
CA GLU A 166 2.83 8.72 -3.71
C GLU A 166 1.84 9.47 -4.60
N GLU A 167 0.59 9.00 -4.67
CA GLU A 167 -0.50 9.67 -5.39
C GLU A 167 -0.70 11.09 -4.86
N MET A 168 -0.83 11.26 -3.54
CA MET A 168 -1.02 12.56 -2.91
C MET A 168 0.17 13.49 -3.15
N LEU A 169 1.41 12.98 -3.01
CA LEU A 169 2.63 13.77 -3.29
C LEU A 169 2.69 14.20 -4.74
N SER A 170 2.27 13.35 -5.68
CA SER A 170 2.20 13.69 -7.11
C SER A 170 1.22 14.83 -7.36
N CYS A 171 0.00 14.76 -6.80
CA CYS A 171 -0.99 15.83 -6.90
C CYS A 171 -0.48 17.17 -6.34
N LEU A 172 0.15 17.14 -5.16
CA LEU A 172 0.69 18.33 -4.52
C LEU A 172 1.87 18.94 -5.30
N ARG A 173 2.72 18.10 -5.92
CA ARG A 173 3.81 18.54 -6.79
C ARG A 173 3.29 19.25 -8.04
N VAL A 174 2.33 18.66 -8.74
CA VAL A 174 1.70 19.26 -9.92
C VAL A 174 1.11 20.65 -9.58
N THR A 175 0.36 20.74 -8.47
CA THR A 175 -0.18 22.02 -7.99
C THR A 175 0.93 23.05 -7.75
N ARG A 176 2.05 22.61 -7.16
CA ARG A 176 3.20 23.49 -6.87
C ARG A 176 3.89 24.00 -8.15
N GLU A 177 4.02 23.16 -9.17
CA GLU A 177 4.73 23.48 -10.40
C GLU A 177 3.92 24.36 -11.36
N TYR A 178 2.61 24.12 -11.47
CA TYR A 178 1.77 24.74 -12.50
C TYR A 178 0.91 25.92 -12.01
N ILE A 179 0.69 26.05 -10.70
CA ILE A 179 -0.03 27.21 -10.15
C ILE A 179 0.95 28.24 -9.66
N HIS A 180 1.11 29.35 -10.40
CA HIS A 180 2.10 30.38 -10.09
C HIS A 180 1.61 31.45 -9.12
N HIS A 181 0.29 31.69 -9.03
CA HIS A 181 -0.27 32.70 -8.13
C HIS A 181 -0.29 32.18 -6.67
N PRO A 182 0.37 32.87 -5.69
CA PRO A 182 0.55 32.33 -4.33
C PRO A 182 -0.74 32.00 -3.61
N GLY A 183 -1.77 32.86 -3.68
CA GLY A 183 -3.07 32.61 -3.04
C GLY A 183 -3.79 31.39 -3.63
N SER A 184 -3.90 31.33 -4.96
CA SER A 184 -4.53 30.19 -5.65
C SER A 184 -3.80 28.86 -5.39
N LYS A 185 -2.48 28.93 -5.21
CA LYS A 185 -1.64 27.76 -4.88
C LYS A 185 -1.94 27.22 -3.47
N GLY A 186 -2.10 28.13 -2.50
CA GLY A 186 -2.50 27.78 -1.14
C GLY A 186 -3.87 27.11 -1.13
N ASP A 187 -4.88 27.77 -1.71
CA ASP A 187 -6.25 27.25 -1.78
C ASP A 187 -6.33 25.88 -2.50
N ALA A 188 -5.59 25.69 -3.59
CA ALA A 188 -5.54 24.41 -4.29
C ALA A 188 -4.91 23.30 -3.44
N THR A 189 -3.84 23.60 -2.69
CA THR A 189 -3.18 22.64 -1.80
C THR A 189 -4.13 22.26 -0.65
N GLU A 190 -4.82 23.20 -0.03
CA GLU A 190 -5.85 22.97 1.00
C GLU A 190 -6.96 22.08 0.45
N GLN A 191 -7.45 22.36 -0.77
CA GLN A 191 -8.51 21.59 -1.39
C GLN A 191 -8.10 20.15 -1.70
N HIS A 192 -6.84 19.88 -2.09
CA HIS A 192 -6.33 18.52 -2.26
C HIS A 192 -6.38 17.73 -0.96
N TRP A 193 -5.94 18.31 0.17
CA TRP A 193 -6.03 17.67 1.48
C TRP A 193 -7.48 17.41 1.91
N ILE A 194 -8.37 18.38 1.72
CA ILE A 194 -9.79 18.23 2.03
C ILE A 194 -10.41 17.10 1.21
N ASN A 195 -10.16 17.04 -0.10
CA ASN A 195 -10.68 16.01 -0.99
C ASN A 195 -10.14 14.63 -0.62
N PHE A 196 -8.84 14.51 -0.36
CA PHE A 196 -8.21 13.27 0.09
C PHE A 196 -8.87 12.75 1.37
N LEU A 197 -8.99 13.59 2.38
CA LEU A 197 -9.64 13.20 3.64
C LEU A 197 -11.11 12.82 3.44
N LYS A 198 -11.87 13.55 2.62
CA LYS A 198 -13.26 13.20 2.27
C LYS A 198 -13.38 11.84 1.58
N THR A 199 -12.38 11.46 0.79
CA THR A 199 -12.37 10.16 0.07
C THR A 199 -12.14 8.99 1.01
N TYR A 200 -11.25 9.15 1.99
CA TYR A 200 -10.78 8.01 2.81
C TYR A 200 -11.35 7.96 4.22
N LEU A 201 -11.92 9.05 4.73
CA LEU A 201 -12.61 9.02 6.01
C LEU A 201 -14.02 8.42 5.87
N PRO A 202 -14.49 7.67 6.88
CA PRO A 202 -15.88 7.22 6.93
C PRO A 202 -16.86 8.38 6.77
N SER A 203 -18.02 8.15 6.15
CA SER A 203 -19.06 9.15 5.87
C SER A 203 -19.61 9.89 7.11
N ARG A 204 -19.33 9.39 8.29
CA ARG A 204 -19.60 10.07 9.56
C ARG A 204 -18.82 11.36 9.72
N TYR A 205 -17.66 11.49 9.09
CA TYR A 205 -16.78 12.64 9.23
C TYR A 205 -16.90 13.55 8.02
N LEU A 206 -17.20 14.82 8.29
CA LEU A 206 -17.12 15.89 7.31
C LEU A 206 -15.78 16.61 7.43
N VAL A 207 -15.33 17.17 6.33
CA VAL A 207 -14.05 17.89 6.25
C VAL A 207 -14.25 19.18 5.49
N ASP A 208 -13.98 20.31 6.12
CA ASP A 208 -14.11 21.63 5.50
C ASP A 208 -13.07 22.63 6.05
N LYS A 209 -12.84 23.71 5.32
CA LYS A 209 -12.21 24.92 5.82
C LYS A 209 -13.25 25.69 6.65
N ALA A 210 -12.97 25.97 7.90
CA ALA A 210 -13.99 26.50 8.81
C ALA A 210 -13.42 27.27 10.00
N ILE A 211 -14.30 28.03 10.65
CA ILE A 211 -14.12 28.64 11.97
C ILE A 211 -14.89 27.78 12.99
N VAL A 212 -14.30 27.52 14.13
CA VAL A 212 -14.96 26.78 15.20
C VAL A 212 -15.56 27.76 16.18
N ILE A 213 -16.81 27.52 16.61
CA ILE A 213 -17.57 28.38 17.53
C ILE A 213 -18.06 27.59 18.74
N ASP A 214 -18.05 28.18 19.90
CA ASP A 214 -18.59 27.53 21.09
C ASP A 214 -20.00 28.09 21.50
N SER A 215 -20.58 27.49 22.54
CA SER A 215 -21.90 27.86 23.05
C SER A 215 -22.00 29.26 23.67
N LYS A 216 -20.87 29.94 23.90
CA LYS A 216 -20.83 31.33 24.40
C LYS A 216 -20.69 32.34 23.27
N GLY A 217 -20.44 31.88 22.06
CA GLY A 217 -20.19 32.73 20.90
C GLY A 217 -18.70 33.07 20.71
N ASP A 218 -17.80 32.48 21.51
CA ASP A 218 -16.37 32.62 21.27
C ASP A 218 -15.99 31.82 20.02
N VAL A 219 -15.07 32.35 19.21
CA VAL A 219 -14.67 31.78 17.93
C VAL A 219 -13.17 31.54 17.87
N SER A 220 -12.75 30.49 17.12
CA SER A 220 -11.36 30.25 16.80
C SER A 220 -10.89 31.14 15.65
N GLU A 221 -9.59 31.10 15.36
CA GLU A 221 -9.10 31.48 14.05
C GLU A 221 -9.64 30.50 12.99
N GLN A 222 -9.67 30.93 11.71
CA GLN A 222 -10.05 30.05 10.59
C GLN A 222 -8.99 28.98 10.40
N MET A 223 -9.43 27.71 10.43
CA MET A 223 -8.58 26.54 10.18
C MET A 223 -8.71 26.08 8.74
N ASP A 224 -7.60 25.69 8.13
CA ASP A 224 -7.57 25.23 6.74
C ASP A 224 -8.31 23.89 6.58
N VAL A 225 -8.25 23.03 7.60
CA VAL A 225 -8.95 21.74 7.64
C VAL A 225 -9.55 21.51 9.01
N VAL A 226 -10.87 21.31 9.06
CA VAL A 226 -11.62 20.89 10.25
C VAL A 226 -12.32 19.59 9.95
N ILE A 227 -12.06 18.56 10.77
CA ILE A 227 -12.76 17.26 10.72
C ILE A 227 -13.77 17.22 11.84
N TYR A 228 -15.04 17.03 11.50
CA TYR A 228 -16.14 17.12 12.45
C TYR A 228 -17.24 16.07 12.18
N ASP A 229 -18.11 15.86 13.16
CA ASP A 229 -19.18 14.87 13.12
C ASP A 229 -20.32 15.30 12.19
N ALA A 230 -20.71 14.41 11.26
CA ALA A 230 -21.83 14.64 10.35
C ALA A 230 -23.20 14.36 10.97
N LEU A 231 -23.26 13.48 11.99
CA LEU A 231 -24.52 12.95 12.53
C LEU A 231 -25.00 13.74 13.74
N TYR A 232 -24.07 14.18 14.59
CA TYR A 232 -24.39 14.85 15.86
C TYR A 232 -24.09 16.35 15.84
N THR A 233 -23.73 16.90 14.68
CA THR A 233 -23.61 18.34 14.49
C THR A 233 -25.01 18.94 14.39
N PRO A 234 -25.48 19.80 15.37
CA PRO A 234 -26.83 20.29 15.41
C PRO A 234 -27.17 21.18 14.22
N PHE A 235 -26.25 21.99 13.78
CA PHE A 235 -26.28 22.69 12.48
C PHE A 235 -24.89 23.26 12.15
N ILE A 236 -24.67 23.54 10.86
CA ILE A 236 -23.52 24.24 10.35
C ILE A 236 -24.00 25.61 9.88
N PHE A 237 -23.43 26.63 10.44
CA PHE A 237 -23.76 27.99 10.01
C PHE A 237 -22.85 28.38 8.85
N ASN A 238 -23.43 28.77 7.71
CA ASN A 238 -22.71 29.23 6.54
C ASN A 238 -23.14 30.64 6.17
N ARG A 239 -22.22 31.58 6.31
CA ARG A 239 -22.50 32.99 6.03
C ARG A 239 -21.29 33.63 5.36
N ASP A 240 -21.53 34.36 4.28
CA ASP A 240 -20.53 35.18 3.57
C ASP A 240 -19.27 34.37 3.16
N GLY A 241 -19.45 33.07 2.83
CA GLY A 241 -18.36 32.19 2.45
C GLY A 241 -17.61 31.55 3.63
N PHE A 242 -18.00 31.85 4.87
CA PHE A 242 -17.41 31.22 6.06
C PHE A 242 -18.36 30.19 6.67
N LYS A 243 -17.78 29.01 6.98
CA LYS A 243 -18.44 27.96 7.74
C LYS A 243 -18.10 28.10 9.21
N TYR A 244 -19.12 28.03 10.08
CA TYR A 244 -18.97 28.00 11.54
C TYR A 244 -19.42 26.62 12.03
N ILE A 245 -18.53 25.91 12.72
CA ILE A 245 -18.78 24.56 13.21
C ILE A 245 -18.77 24.56 14.73
N PRO A 246 -19.79 23.98 15.39
CA PRO A 246 -19.82 23.87 16.85
C PRO A 246 -18.61 23.10 17.39
N ALA A 247 -17.97 23.61 18.42
CA ALA A 247 -16.76 23.06 19.02
C ALA A 247 -16.94 21.61 19.54
N GLU A 248 -18.17 21.26 19.95
CA GLU A 248 -18.55 19.91 20.40
C GLU A 248 -18.41 18.86 19.30
N SER A 249 -18.58 19.26 18.04
CA SER A 249 -18.57 18.37 16.88
C SER A 249 -17.18 18.11 16.32
N VAL A 250 -16.16 18.86 16.77
CA VAL A 250 -14.81 18.85 16.18
C VAL A 250 -13.95 17.72 16.75
N TYR A 251 -13.42 16.87 15.86
CA TYR A 251 -12.45 15.83 16.19
C TYR A 251 -11.00 16.25 15.97
N ALA A 252 -10.74 16.95 14.86
CA ALA A 252 -9.39 17.35 14.50
C ALA A 252 -9.38 18.66 13.71
N VAL A 253 -8.27 19.40 13.83
CA VAL A 253 -8.00 20.62 13.05
C VAL A 253 -6.56 20.63 12.57
N PHE A 254 -6.36 21.06 11.32
CA PHE A 254 -5.03 21.14 10.73
C PHE A 254 -4.84 22.43 9.95
N GLU A 255 -3.60 22.90 9.96
CA GLU A 255 -3.09 23.90 9.03
C GLU A 255 -2.38 23.24 7.86
N VAL A 256 -2.58 23.76 6.68
CA VAL A 256 -1.91 23.29 5.46
C VAL A 256 -0.72 24.20 5.16
N LYS A 257 0.47 23.63 5.08
CA LYS A 257 1.72 24.36 4.80
C LYS A 257 2.56 23.61 3.76
N GLN A 258 3.40 24.34 3.06
CA GLN A 258 4.33 23.71 2.11
C GLN A 258 5.45 22.94 2.84
N ASP A 259 5.91 23.49 3.95
CA ASP A 259 6.98 22.90 4.78
C ASP A 259 6.61 22.99 6.25
N VAL A 260 6.97 21.98 7.03
CA VAL A 260 6.77 21.96 8.49
C VAL A 260 7.65 23.00 9.18
N LYS A 261 8.90 23.16 8.69
CA LYS A 261 9.89 24.05 9.30
C LYS A 261 9.43 25.50 9.27
N GLY A 262 9.50 26.16 10.43
CA GLY A 262 9.08 27.54 10.61
C GLY A 262 7.58 27.75 10.78
N ASN A 263 6.76 26.68 10.72
CA ASN A 263 5.30 26.77 10.82
C ASN A 263 4.71 26.12 12.09
N ILE A 264 5.52 25.48 12.93
CA ILE A 264 5.08 24.74 14.12
C ILE A 264 4.44 25.70 15.12
N GLU A 265 5.11 26.77 15.50
CA GLU A 265 4.62 27.71 16.49
C GLU A 265 3.34 28.44 16.04
N TYR A 266 3.30 28.86 14.78
CA TYR A 266 2.11 29.47 14.18
C TYR A 266 0.92 28.50 14.22
N THR A 267 1.11 27.28 13.79
CA THR A 267 0.05 26.26 13.82
C THR A 267 -0.37 25.93 15.24
N ALA A 268 0.58 25.84 16.18
CA ALA A 268 0.27 25.56 17.57
C ALA A 268 -0.66 26.65 18.16
N LYS A 269 -0.42 27.93 17.88
CA LYS A 269 -1.30 29.06 18.30
C LYS A 269 -2.69 28.92 17.72
N LYS A 270 -2.82 28.59 16.43
CA LYS A 270 -4.13 28.38 15.79
C LYS A 270 -4.88 27.17 16.37
N VAL A 271 -4.21 26.04 16.56
CA VAL A 271 -4.79 24.87 17.22
C VAL A 271 -5.24 25.21 18.64
N GLU A 272 -4.46 26.00 19.36
CA GLU A 272 -4.80 26.43 20.70
C GLU A 272 -6.04 27.33 20.72
N SER A 273 -6.24 28.19 19.72
CA SER A 273 -7.46 28.99 19.59
C SER A 273 -8.72 28.12 19.57
N VAL A 274 -8.67 26.97 18.92
CA VAL A 274 -9.75 25.96 18.91
C VAL A 274 -9.87 25.25 20.26
N ARG A 275 -8.76 24.86 20.86
CA ARG A 275 -8.76 24.10 22.13
C ARG A 275 -9.20 24.91 23.35
N LYS A 276 -9.12 26.26 23.28
CA LYS A 276 -9.59 27.17 24.32
C LYS A 276 -11.09 27.30 24.34
N LEU A 277 -11.80 26.97 23.25
CA LEU A 277 -13.24 27.05 23.18
C LEU A 277 -13.92 26.12 24.19
N LYS A 278 -15.01 26.59 24.76
CA LYS A 278 -15.77 25.80 25.73
C LYS A 278 -16.59 24.74 25.02
N ARG A 279 -16.27 23.48 25.24
CA ARG A 279 -17.09 22.37 24.81
C ARG A 279 -17.92 21.82 25.93
N THR A 280 -19.16 21.45 25.64
CA THR A 280 -20.13 20.93 26.61
C THR A 280 -20.43 19.45 26.28
N SER A 281 -20.75 18.68 27.32
CA SER A 281 -21.29 17.33 27.22
C SER A 281 -22.39 17.17 28.24
N ILE A 282 -23.47 16.54 27.86
CA ILE A 282 -24.66 16.37 28.72
C ILE A 282 -25.00 14.90 28.87
N ASP A 283 -25.64 14.56 29.95
CA ASP A 283 -26.22 13.24 30.15
C ASP A 283 -27.32 12.99 29.11
N MET A 284 -27.37 11.78 28.60
CA MET A 284 -28.40 11.37 27.65
C MET A 284 -29.36 10.37 28.29
N VAL A 285 -30.66 10.57 28.05
CA VAL A 285 -31.69 9.61 28.41
C VAL A 285 -32.29 9.04 27.12
N ALA A 286 -32.06 7.77 26.86
CA ALA A 286 -32.60 7.07 25.69
C ALA A 286 -33.29 5.78 26.14
N SER A 287 -34.53 5.57 25.73
CA SER A 287 -35.29 4.35 26.04
C SER A 287 -35.31 4.00 27.54
N GLY A 288 -35.39 4.99 28.40
CA GLY A 288 -35.40 4.79 29.87
C GLY A 288 -34.06 4.49 30.51
N ARG A 289 -32.95 4.49 29.70
CA ARG A 289 -31.58 4.35 30.19
C ARG A 289 -30.92 5.73 30.30
N HIS A 290 -30.37 5.99 31.48
CA HIS A 290 -29.53 7.16 31.71
C HIS A 290 -28.10 6.84 31.36
N THR A 291 -27.52 7.57 30.40
CA THR A 291 -26.13 7.49 30.04
C THR A 291 -25.43 8.78 30.46
N PRO A 292 -24.46 8.73 31.38
CA PRO A 292 -23.78 9.94 31.85
C PRO A 292 -22.99 10.59 30.71
N ALA A 293 -22.76 11.90 30.82
CA ALA A 293 -21.96 12.65 29.87
C ALA A 293 -20.57 12.00 29.68
N ALA A 294 -20.22 11.72 28.45
CA ALA A 294 -18.89 11.19 28.13
C ALA A 294 -17.82 12.27 28.35
N PRO A 295 -16.62 11.91 28.84
CA PRO A 295 -15.52 12.85 28.93
C PRO A 295 -15.13 13.36 27.53
N LEU A 296 -14.90 14.68 27.42
CA LEU A 296 -14.52 15.32 26.18
C LEU A 296 -13.12 14.89 25.76
N THR A 297 -13.00 14.29 24.57
CA THR A 297 -11.71 13.94 23.97
C THR A 297 -10.96 15.21 23.54
N LYS A 298 -9.64 15.21 23.66
CA LYS A 298 -8.81 16.33 23.19
C LYS A 298 -8.89 16.43 21.65
N ILE A 299 -9.15 17.63 21.12
CA ILE A 299 -9.13 17.87 19.68
C ILE A 299 -7.70 17.62 19.17
N ILE A 300 -7.58 16.78 18.16
CA ILE A 300 -6.32 16.52 17.46
C ILE A 300 -5.94 17.77 16.67
N GLY A 301 -4.69 18.18 16.71
CA GLY A 301 -4.22 19.34 15.94
C GLY A 301 -2.83 19.12 15.39
N GLY A 302 -2.57 19.63 14.18
CA GLY A 302 -1.29 19.45 13.51
C GLY A 302 -1.14 20.21 12.20
N ILE A 303 -0.06 19.90 11.49
CA ILE A 303 0.27 20.44 10.17
C ILE A 303 0.14 19.35 9.13
N LEU A 304 -0.55 19.63 8.03
CA LEU A 304 -0.53 18.85 6.80
C LEU A 304 0.46 19.54 5.85
N ALA A 305 1.59 18.87 5.57
CA ALA A 305 2.64 19.46 4.76
C ALA A 305 3.14 18.52 3.68
N THR A 306 3.63 19.09 2.57
CA THR A 306 4.22 18.34 1.47
C THR A 306 5.65 17.90 1.80
N THR A 307 6.39 18.75 2.53
CA THR A 307 7.82 18.55 2.83
C THR A 307 8.13 18.87 4.29
N SER A 308 9.27 18.36 4.75
CA SER A 308 9.89 18.76 6.00
C SER A 308 11.37 19.03 5.74
N SER A 309 11.78 20.27 5.90
CA SER A 309 13.19 20.67 5.81
C SER A 309 13.97 20.42 7.11
N TYR A 310 13.40 19.71 8.06
CA TYR A 310 14.13 19.22 9.23
C TYR A 310 15.02 18.04 8.85
N THR A 311 16.30 18.13 9.14
CA THR A 311 17.31 17.09 8.84
C THR A 311 17.49 16.08 9.96
N ASN A 312 17.05 16.41 11.18
CA ASN A 312 17.16 15.55 12.34
C ASN A 312 15.83 15.53 13.12
N ARG A 313 15.39 14.32 13.54
CA ARG A 313 14.18 14.11 14.36
C ARG A 313 14.22 14.83 15.69
N ASP A 314 15.41 15.01 16.27
CA ASP A 314 15.58 15.63 17.59
C ASP A 314 15.31 17.14 17.56
N THR A 315 15.48 17.80 16.41
CA THR A 315 15.14 19.23 16.21
C THR A 315 13.64 19.50 16.06
N ILE A 316 12.80 18.47 15.98
CA ILE A 316 11.33 18.62 15.94
C ILE A 316 10.74 18.58 17.37
N LYS A 317 11.51 18.17 18.35
CA LYS A 317 11.05 18.01 19.76
C LYS A 317 11.21 19.27 20.62
N GLU A 318 11.93 20.27 20.13
CA GLU A 318 12.04 21.60 20.73
C GLU A 318 10.93 22.52 20.22
#